data_413427276f5f69a7de60efd475e28e80
#
_entry.id   413427276f5f69a7de60efd475e28e80
#
_cell.length_a   1.000
_cell.length_b   1.000
_cell.length_c   1.000
_cell.angle_alpha   90.00
_cell.angle_beta   90.00
_cell.angle_gamma   90.00
#
_symmetry.space_group_name_H-M   'P 1'
#
loop_
_entity.id
_entity.type
_entity.pdbx_description
1 polymer ?
#
loop_
_entity_poly.entity_id
_entity_poly.type
_entity_poly.pdbx_seq_one_letter_code
_entity_poly.pdbx_strand_id
1 'polypeptide(L)'
;MNVENCIEAQYRELMECSEPNAEYADLYKAFTHPHLREILTTLHHDLILLFKRMNDRLPTGECEAHFWADESRELIRRLDIINGLFGALKGTLLAFNIDSYYADLFLKCRDFLRSSGGSELPPNMAKIDLYYMIPIFTPVSSVTVSHEQQELTYQLKLVGEGSYANVFKYKDTFYNRFFILKRAKKGLDSKELARFRREYDVMRTLSSPYVVEVYNYNSAKNEYIMEYMDDTLDGYISSHNSTLDCKQRKSIV
;
A
#
# COMPACT_ATOMS: atom_id res chain seq x y z
N MET A 1 -20.97 12.50 24.37
CA MET A 1 -19.61 12.03 24.70
C MET A 1 -18.65 13.12 24.23
N ASN A 2 -17.72 13.55 25.08
CA ASN A 2 -16.73 14.56 24.68
C ASN A 2 -15.78 13.95 23.66
N VAL A 3 -15.65 14.55 22.49
CA VAL A 3 -14.78 14.10 21.38
C VAL A 3 -13.33 13.91 21.85
N GLU A 4 -12.82 14.86 22.63
CA GLU A 4 -11.47 14.79 23.19
C GLU A 4 -11.26 13.56 24.05
N ASN A 5 -12.20 13.29 24.97
CA ASN A 5 -12.12 12.12 25.84
C ASN A 5 -12.17 10.80 25.04
N CYS A 6 -12.86 10.78 23.90
CA CYS A 6 -12.89 9.62 23.03
C CYS A 6 -11.52 9.38 22.36
N ILE A 7 -10.94 10.45 21.81
CA ILE A 7 -9.61 10.37 21.17
C ILE A 7 -8.57 9.90 22.20
N GLU A 8 -8.56 10.48 23.38
CA GLU A 8 -7.65 10.11 24.47
C GLU A 8 -7.81 8.64 24.92
N ALA A 9 -9.05 8.17 25.00
CA ALA A 9 -9.31 6.77 25.35
C ALA A 9 -8.78 5.81 24.29
N GLN A 10 -9.04 6.10 23.00
CA GLN A 10 -8.56 5.28 21.89
C GLN A 10 -7.04 5.38 21.72
N TYR A 11 -6.45 6.55 22.01
CA TYR A 11 -5.00 6.72 22.01
C TYR A 11 -4.33 5.80 23.04
N ARG A 12 -4.83 5.81 24.29
CA ARG A 12 -4.31 4.92 25.34
C ARG A 12 -4.48 3.45 24.99
N GLU A 13 -5.65 3.08 24.49
CA GLU A 13 -5.94 1.70 24.08
C GLU A 13 -4.99 1.22 22.98
N LEU A 14 -4.69 2.08 22.00
CA LEU A 14 -3.74 1.75 20.94
C LEU A 14 -2.31 1.62 21.49
N MET A 15 -1.87 2.55 22.34
CA MET A 15 -0.52 2.57 22.91
C MET A 15 -0.26 1.41 23.90
N GLU A 16 -1.29 0.75 24.41
CA GLU A 16 -1.14 -0.50 25.18
C GLU A 16 -0.74 -1.71 24.30
N CYS A 17 -0.95 -1.64 23.01
CA CYS A 17 -0.77 -2.78 22.10
C CYS A 17 0.04 -2.46 20.85
N SER A 18 0.48 -1.23 20.67
CA SER A 18 1.31 -0.76 19.55
C SER A 18 2.34 0.24 20.02
N GLU A 19 3.50 0.24 19.38
CA GLU A 19 4.47 1.31 19.53
C GLU A 19 4.15 2.43 18.52
N PRO A 20 4.26 3.71 18.93
CA PRO A 20 4.08 4.83 18.01
C PRO A 20 4.99 4.69 16.79
N ASN A 21 4.40 4.81 15.60
CA ASN A 21 5.14 4.68 14.36
C ASN A 21 4.91 5.92 13.47
N ALA A 22 5.99 6.51 12.97
CA ALA A 22 5.95 7.72 12.16
C ALA A 22 6.16 7.46 10.66
N GLU A 23 6.27 6.21 10.22
CA GLU A 23 6.55 5.87 8.81
C GLU A 23 5.59 6.54 7.83
N TYR A 24 4.29 6.58 8.18
CA TYR A 24 3.25 7.17 7.35
C TYR A 24 2.81 8.57 7.79
N ALA A 25 3.54 9.24 8.68
CA ALA A 25 3.14 10.54 9.25
C ALA A 25 2.88 11.61 8.18
N ASP A 26 3.61 11.56 7.06
CA ASP A 26 3.46 12.50 5.96
C ASP A 26 2.10 12.41 5.26
N LEU A 27 1.48 11.24 5.24
CA LEU A 27 0.16 11.03 4.66
C LEU A 27 -0.95 11.65 5.51
N TYR A 28 -0.69 11.89 6.80
CA TYR A 28 -1.67 12.36 7.78
C TYR A 28 -1.47 13.79 8.25
N LYS A 29 -0.62 14.59 7.57
CA LYS A 29 -0.37 16.00 7.90
C LYS A 29 -1.61 16.89 7.89
N ALA A 30 -2.64 16.49 7.14
CA ALA A 30 -3.90 17.22 7.07
C ALA A 30 -4.75 17.13 8.36
N PHE A 31 -4.47 16.15 9.24
CA PHE A 31 -5.12 16.06 10.54
C PHE A 31 -4.47 17.02 11.53
N THR A 32 -5.26 17.96 12.04
CA THR A 32 -4.77 19.03 12.94
C THR A 32 -4.60 18.57 14.38
N HIS A 33 -5.40 17.58 14.81
CA HIS A 33 -5.34 17.05 16.18
C HIS A 33 -4.15 16.09 16.34
N PRO A 34 -3.18 16.36 17.26
CA PRO A 34 -1.94 15.60 17.36
C PRO A 34 -2.16 14.11 17.64
N HIS A 35 -2.93 13.76 18.69
CA HIS A 35 -3.16 12.36 19.06
C HIS A 35 -3.97 11.63 17.99
N LEU A 36 -4.98 12.26 17.36
CA LEU A 36 -5.71 11.62 16.27
C LEU A 36 -4.76 11.30 15.09
N ARG A 37 -3.89 12.25 14.72
CA ARG A 37 -2.90 12.03 13.67
C ARG A 37 -1.96 10.87 14.01
N GLU A 38 -1.47 10.81 15.24
CA GLU A 38 -0.59 9.74 15.71
C GLU A 38 -1.31 8.37 15.72
N ILE A 39 -2.55 8.31 16.21
CA ILE A 39 -3.39 7.11 16.12
C ILE A 39 -3.50 6.61 14.68
N LEU A 40 -3.93 7.51 13.76
CA LEU A 40 -4.17 7.12 12.37
C LEU A 40 -2.89 6.71 11.64
N THR A 41 -1.76 7.33 11.97
CA THR A 41 -0.44 6.96 11.44
C THR A 41 -0.03 5.57 11.93
N THR A 42 -0.15 5.31 13.23
CA THR A 42 0.19 4.02 13.82
C THR A 42 -0.75 2.91 13.34
N LEU A 43 -2.06 3.18 13.26
CA LEU A 43 -3.04 2.24 12.70
C LEU A 43 -2.73 1.89 11.24
N HIS A 44 -2.32 2.86 10.42
CA HIS A 44 -1.91 2.59 9.04
C HIS A 44 -0.77 1.59 8.99
N HIS A 45 0.30 1.84 9.75
CA HIS A 45 1.45 0.95 9.83
C HIS A 45 1.04 -0.47 10.29
N ASP A 46 0.30 -0.57 11.38
CA ASP A 46 -0.15 -1.85 11.94
C ASP A 46 -1.02 -2.64 10.95
N LEU A 47 -1.95 -1.96 10.27
CA LEU A 47 -2.81 -2.59 9.28
C LEU A 47 -2.02 -3.15 8.10
N ILE A 48 -1.05 -2.39 7.58
CA ILE A 48 -0.18 -2.85 6.50
C ILE A 48 0.59 -4.11 6.93
N LEU A 49 1.16 -4.12 8.14
CA LEU A 49 1.88 -5.28 8.66
C LEU A 49 0.96 -6.50 8.85
N LEU A 50 -0.22 -6.31 9.44
CA LEU A 50 -1.17 -7.40 9.68
C LEU A 50 -1.71 -7.97 8.37
N PHE A 51 -2.04 -7.13 7.39
CA PHE A 51 -2.47 -7.60 6.07
C PHE A 51 -1.34 -8.27 5.28
N LYS A 52 -0.09 -7.83 5.45
CA LYS A 52 1.07 -8.53 4.90
C LYS A 52 1.18 -9.94 5.49
N ARG A 53 1.10 -10.08 6.81
CA ARG A 53 1.09 -11.38 7.49
C ARG A 53 -0.10 -12.25 7.06
N MET A 54 -1.28 -11.65 6.86
CA MET A 54 -2.45 -12.36 6.33
C MET A 54 -2.20 -12.88 4.92
N ASN A 55 -1.58 -12.07 4.05
CA ASN A 55 -1.18 -12.51 2.71
C ASN A 55 -0.22 -13.69 2.72
N ASP A 56 0.69 -13.74 3.70
CA ASP A 56 1.65 -14.84 3.87
C ASP A 56 0.97 -16.15 4.32
N ARG A 57 -0.29 -16.08 4.76
CA ARG A 57 -1.12 -17.21 5.25
C ARG A 57 -2.23 -17.61 4.28
N LEU A 58 -2.28 -17.02 3.09
CA LEU A 58 -3.27 -17.40 2.07
C LEU A 58 -3.00 -18.82 1.55
N PRO A 59 -4.02 -19.55 1.11
CA PRO A 59 -3.88 -20.94 0.71
C PRO A 59 -2.91 -21.12 -0.45
N THR A 60 -1.97 -22.05 -0.29
CA THR A 60 -1.00 -22.48 -1.30
C THR A 60 -1.21 -23.95 -1.60
N GLY A 61 -2.37 -24.36 -2.12
CA GLY A 61 -2.64 -25.70 -2.63
C GLY A 61 -2.47 -26.88 -1.65
N GLU A 62 -1.60 -26.80 -0.65
CA GLU A 62 -1.26 -27.88 0.29
C GLU A 62 -1.58 -27.56 1.76
N CYS A 63 -1.85 -26.28 2.10
CA CYS A 63 -2.12 -25.85 3.46
C CYS A 63 -3.43 -25.07 3.54
N GLU A 64 -4.25 -25.40 4.54
CA GLU A 64 -5.42 -24.60 4.90
C GLU A 64 -4.95 -23.19 5.33
N ALA A 65 -5.63 -22.18 4.83
CA ALA A 65 -5.35 -20.80 5.13
C ALA A 65 -5.81 -20.46 6.55
N HIS A 66 -4.87 -20.28 7.45
CA HIS A 66 -5.18 -20.00 8.85
C HIS A 66 -4.42 -18.76 9.34
N PHE A 67 -5.15 -17.74 9.75
CA PHE A 67 -4.61 -16.55 10.38
C PHE A 67 -4.54 -16.76 11.90
N TRP A 68 -3.38 -16.61 12.48
CA TRP A 68 -3.13 -17.00 13.86
C TRP A 68 -3.96 -16.20 14.87
N ALA A 69 -4.21 -16.81 16.02
CA ALA A 69 -5.08 -16.25 17.04
C ALA A 69 -4.59 -14.88 17.56
N ASP A 70 -3.29 -14.70 17.74
CA ASP A 70 -2.71 -13.43 18.19
C ASP A 70 -2.90 -12.35 17.13
N GLU A 71 -2.56 -12.65 15.87
CA GLU A 71 -2.71 -11.74 14.74
C GLU A 71 -4.20 -11.39 14.49
N SER A 72 -5.09 -12.36 14.66
CA SER A 72 -6.54 -12.15 14.57
C SER A 72 -7.03 -11.19 15.67
N ARG A 73 -6.61 -11.37 16.92
CA ARG A 73 -6.94 -10.46 18.01
C ARG A 73 -6.38 -9.05 17.77
N GLU A 74 -5.14 -8.97 17.32
CA GLU A 74 -4.52 -7.71 16.98
C GLU A 74 -5.30 -6.96 15.92
N LEU A 75 -5.68 -7.62 14.82
CA LEU A 75 -6.45 -6.98 13.77
C LEU A 75 -7.85 -6.57 14.22
N ILE A 76 -8.56 -7.45 14.95
CA ILE A 76 -9.87 -7.13 15.54
C ILE A 76 -9.77 -5.85 16.38
N ARG A 77 -8.78 -5.77 17.29
CA ARG A 77 -8.59 -4.60 18.16
C ARG A 77 -8.36 -3.30 17.36
N ARG A 78 -7.55 -3.34 16.26
CA ARG A 78 -7.35 -2.16 15.38
C ARG A 78 -8.64 -1.77 14.69
N LEU A 79 -9.40 -2.73 14.19
CA LEU A 79 -10.70 -2.46 13.54
C LEU A 79 -11.73 -1.88 14.54
N ASP A 80 -11.69 -2.30 15.79
CA ASP A 80 -12.59 -1.76 16.84
C ASP A 80 -12.21 -0.33 17.22
N ILE A 81 -10.92 -0.01 17.36
CA ILE A 81 -10.42 1.37 17.54
C ILE A 81 -10.87 2.27 16.37
N ILE A 82 -10.69 1.82 15.13
CA ILE A 82 -11.11 2.56 13.93
C ILE A 82 -12.61 2.86 13.99
N ASN A 83 -13.44 1.87 14.29
CA ASN A 83 -14.88 2.06 14.32
C ASN A 83 -15.33 2.94 15.49
N GLY A 84 -14.69 2.80 16.65
CA GLY A 84 -14.94 3.68 17.80
C GLY A 84 -14.68 5.14 17.44
N LEU A 85 -13.53 5.43 16.85
CA LEU A 85 -13.19 6.77 16.37
C LEU A 85 -14.11 7.24 15.25
N PHE A 86 -14.34 6.41 14.23
CA PHE A 86 -15.19 6.76 13.09
C PHE A 86 -16.61 7.14 13.54
N GLY A 87 -17.19 6.36 14.45
CA GLY A 87 -18.51 6.63 15.00
C GLY A 87 -18.54 7.88 15.88
N ALA A 88 -17.57 8.04 16.77
CA ALA A 88 -17.52 9.16 17.71
C ALA A 88 -17.22 10.52 17.06
N LEU A 89 -16.43 10.52 15.99
CA LEU A 89 -16.03 11.75 15.31
C LEU A 89 -17.00 12.16 14.18
N LYS A 90 -17.97 11.31 13.84
CA LYS A 90 -18.95 11.58 12.80
C LYS A 90 -19.70 12.90 13.08
N GLY A 91 -19.75 13.79 12.09
CA GLY A 91 -20.39 15.08 12.18
C GLY A 91 -19.59 16.16 12.95
N THR A 92 -18.34 15.86 13.34
CA THR A 92 -17.44 16.85 13.94
C THR A 92 -16.41 17.37 12.92
N LEU A 93 -15.65 18.39 13.30
CA LEU A 93 -14.55 18.92 12.47
C LEU A 93 -13.36 17.93 12.35
N LEU A 94 -13.32 16.91 13.21
CA LEU A 94 -12.29 15.88 13.22
C LEU A 94 -12.75 14.58 12.53
N ALA A 95 -13.93 14.60 11.91
CA ALA A 95 -14.44 13.47 11.14
C ALA A 95 -13.49 13.10 10.00
N PHE A 96 -13.41 11.81 9.69
CA PHE A 96 -12.60 11.29 8.60
C PHE A 96 -13.38 10.27 7.76
N ASN A 97 -12.93 10.07 6.54
CA ASN A 97 -13.38 8.99 5.66
C ASN A 97 -12.33 7.88 5.68
N ILE A 98 -12.79 6.66 5.47
CA ILE A 98 -11.93 5.50 5.22
C ILE A 98 -11.91 5.28 3.70
N ASP A 99 -10.74 5.04 3.13
CA ASP A 99 -10.62 4.67 1.72
C ASP A 99 -11.54 3.49 1.38
N SER A 100 -12.22 3.55 0.24
CA SER A 100 -13.26 2.58 -0.13
C SER A 100 -12.75 1.14 -0.18
N TYR A 101 -11.54 0.92 -0.70
CA TYR A 101 -10.93 -0.39 -0.75
C TYR A 101 -10.72 -0.97 0.65
N TYR A 102 -10.16 -0.16 1.56
CA TYR A 102 -9.92 -0.59 2.94
C TYR A 102 -11.23 -0.73 3.73
N ALA A 103 -12.23 0.11 3.47
CA ALA A 103 -13.54 -0.03 4.10
C ALA A 103 -14.20 -1.38 3.75
N ASP A 104 -14.17 -1.77 2.48
CA ASP A 104 -14.67 -3.08 2.02
C ASP A 104 -13.85 -4.23 2.59
N LEU A 105 -12.53 -4.07 2.68
CA LEU A 105 -11.63 -5.06 3.27
C LEU A 105 -11.93 -5.26 4.76
N PHE A 106 -12.13 -4.17 5.52
CA PHE A 106 -12.46 -4.23 6.94
C PHE A 106 -13.80 -4.95 7.19
N LEU A 107 -14.80 -4.70 6.35
CA LEU A 107 -16.08 -5.42 6.42
C LEU A 107 -15.89 -6.92 6.18
N LYS A 108 -15.18 -7.31 5.13
CA LYS A 108 -14.86 -8.71 4.84
C LYS A 108 -14.10 -9.38 5.97
N CYS A 109 -13.12 -8.70 6.56
CA CYS A 109 -12.35 -9.23 7.68
C CYS A 109 -13.24 -9.54 8.89
N ARG A 110 -14.26 -8.74 9.17
CA ARG A 110 -15.19 -8.97 10.28
C ARG A 110 -16.00 -10.25 10.15
N ASP A 111 -16.24 -10.72 8.93
CA ASP A 111 -17.04 -11.93 8.70
C ASP A 111 -16.29 -13.19 9.13
N PHE A 112 -14.97 -13.24 8.95
CA PHE A 112 -14.19 -14.45 9.24
C PHE A 112 -13.27 -14.35 10.45
N LEU A 113 -12.89 -13.14 10.91
CA LEU A 113 -12.00 -12.99 12.07
C LEU A 113 -12.62 -13.53 13.36
N ARG A 114 -11.82 -14.26 14.13
CA ARG A 114 -12.18 -14.83 15.43
C ARG A 114 -11.14 -14.46 16.47
N SER A 115 -11.59 -14.10 17.65
CA SER A 115 -10.72 -13.70 18.77
C SER A 115 -10.07 -14.89 19.49
N SER A 116 -10.55 -16.10 19.27
CA SER A 116 -10.00 -17.33 19.86
C SER A 116 -9.81 -18.40 18.80
N GLY A 117 -8.75 -19.21 18.95
CA GLY A 117 -8.45 -20.31 18.05
C GLY A 117 -7.83 -19.90 16.71
N GLY A 118 -7.72 -18.61 16.44
CA GLY A 118 -7.34 -18.07 15.13
C GLY A 118 -8.50 -18.00 14.16
N SER A 119 -8.26 -17.54 12.96
CA SER A 119 -9.27 -17.30 11.93
C SER A 119 -8.98 -18.14 10.68
N GLU A 120 -9.96 -18.89 10.26
CA GLU A 120 -9.93 -19.58 8.98
C GLU A 120 -10.15 -18.55 7.85
N LEU A 121 -9.19 -18.45 6.95
CA LEU A 121 -9.31 -17.53 5.81
C LEU A 121 -10.19 -18.13 4.72
N PRO A 122 -11.03 -17.30 4.07
CA PRO A 122 -11.89 -17.80 2.99
C PRO A 122 -11.09 -18.53 1.90
N PRO A 123 -11.54 -19.70 1.41
CA PRO A 123 -10.77 -20.52 0.46
C PRO A 123 -10.38 -19.82 -0.84
N ASN A 124 -11.18 -18.83 -1.26
CA ASN A 124 -10.96 -18.05 -2.48
C ASN A 124 -10.51 -16.61 -2.18
N MET A 125 -9.96 -16.38 -0.99
CA MET A 125 -9.50 -15.04 -0.64
C MET A 125 -8.35 -14.63 -1.55
N ALA A 126 -8.56 -13.55 -2.30
CA ALA A 126 -7.52 -12.96 -3.12
C ALA A 126 -6.47 -12.28 -2.23
N LYS A 127 -5.24 -12.21 -2.73
CA LYS A 127 -4.19 -11.46 -2.07
C LYS A 127 -4.61 -10.01 -1.88
N ILE A 128 -4.44 -9.50 -0.66
CA ILE A 128 -4.75 -8.13 -0.29
C ILE A 128 -3.72 -7.20 -0.93
N ASP A 129 -4.18 -6.17 -1.62
CA ASP A 129 -3.34 -5.12 -2.17
C ASP A 129 -2.92 -4.15 -1.06
N LEU A 130 -1.62 -3.96 -0.87
CA LEU A 130 -1.09 -3.07 0.14
C LEU A 130 -0.65 -1.76 -0.52
N TYR A 131 -1.29 -0.65 -0.13
CA TYR A 131 -1.01 0.68 -0.67
C TYR A 131 -0.19 1.48 0.34
N TYR A 132 1.12 1.56 0.12
CA TYR A 132 2.05 2.25 1.02
C TYR A 132 2.03 3.77 0.87
N MET A 133 1.50 4.29 -0.23
CA MET A 133 1.54 5.72 -0.58
C MET A 133 0.16 6.38 -0.60
N ILE A 134 -0.88 5.63 -0.24
CA ILE A 134 -2.26 6.12 -0.23
C ILE A 134 -2.75 6.12 1.22
N PRO A 135 -3.25 7.25 1.76
CA PRO A 135 -3.76 7.28 3.10
C PRO A 135 -5.03 6.42 3.23
N ILE A 136 -5.08 5.59 4.26
CA ILE A 136 -6.28 4.80 4.59
C ILE A 136 -7.39 5.73 5.12
N PHE A 137 -7.00 6.82 5.78
CA PHE A 137 -7.91 7.77 6.42
C PHE A 137 -7.71 9.16 5.86
N THR A 138 -8.80 9.87 5.53
CA THR A 138 -8.77 11.24 5.01
C THR A 138 -9.72 12.14 5.80
N PRO A 139 -9.31 13.36 6.23
CA PRO A 139 -10.21 14.24 6.96
C PRO A 139 -11.40 14.67 6.10
N VAL A 140 -12.61 14.67 6.68
CA VAL A 140 -13.82 15.16 5.99
C VAL A 140 -13.78 16.68 5.81
N SER A 141 -13.16 17.42 6.73
CA SER A 141 -13.03 18.90 6.69
C SER A 141 -11.90 19.40 5.79
N SER A 142 -10.96 18.53 5.40
CA SER A 142 -10.12 18.85 4.26
C SER A 142 -11.05 18.93 3.06
N VAL A 143 -10.93 19.99 2.25
CA VAL A 143 -11.54 19.97 0.91
C VAL A 143 -11.05 18.66 0.30
N THR A 144 -11.87 17.63 0.40
CA THR A 144 -11.69 16.46 -0.41
C THR A 144 -11.91 17.02 -1.78
N VAL A 145 -10.85 17.38 -2.45
CA VAL A 145 -10.86 17.38 -3.89
C VAL A 145 -11.15 15.93 -4.17
N SER A 146 -12.42 15.63 -4.25
CA SER A 146 -12.88 14.32 -4.65
C SER A 146 -12.18 14.09 -5.97
N HIS A 147 -11.26 13.14 -5.99
CA HIS A 147 -10.71 12.60 -7.20
C HIS A 147 -11.76 11.76 -7.94
N GLU A 148 -13.04 12.04 -7.69
CA GLU A 148 -14.11 11.73 -8.61
C GLU A 148 -13.82 12.54 -9.86
N GLN A 149 -13.07 11.89 -10.78
CA GLN A 149 -12.93 12.30 -12.18
C GLN A 149 -12.07 13.55 -12.51
N GLN A 150 -11.12 13.96 -11.74
CA GLN A 150 -9.96 14.54 -12.37
C GLN A 150 -9.08 13.39 -12.81
N GLU A 151 -9.18 12.99 -14.07
CA GLU A 151 -8.10 12.32 -14.77
C GLU A 151 -6.90 13.28 -14.67
N LEU A 152 -6.06 13.07 -13.66
CA LEU A 152 -4.79 13.77 -13.58
C LEU A 152 -3.97 13.31 -14.79
N THR A 153 -4.02 14.10 -15.84
CA THR A 153 -3.29 13.83 -17.08
C THR A 153 -1.84 14.19 -16.83
N TYR A 154 -1.03 13.21 -16.44
CA TYR A 154 0.41 13.41 -16.34
C TYR A 154 1.06 13.40 -17.72
N GLN A 155 2.01 14.30 -17.95
CA GLN A 155 2.86 14.23 -19.11
C GLN A 155 3.79 13.02 -18.99
N LEU A 156 3.58 12.03 -19.84
CA LEU A 156 4.41 10.84 -19.91
C LEU A 156 5.62 11.09 -20.81
N LYS A 157 6.82 10.90 -20.26
CA LYS A 157 8.07 10.90 -21.03
C LYS A 157 8.47 9.45 -21.28
N LEU A 158 8.55 9.02 -22.53
CA LEU A 158 9.09 7.70 -22.88
C LEU A 158 10.57 7.64 -22.48
N VAL A 159 10.93 6.66 -21.67
CA VAL A 159 12.30 6.45 -21.16
C VAL A 159 12.87 5.09 -21.52
N GLY A 160 12.03 4.17 -21.99
CA GLY A 160 12.47 2.85 -22.45
C GLY A 160 11.42 2.17 -23.32
N GLU A 161 11.89 1.29 -24.17
CA GLU A 161 11.05 0.47 -25.04
C GLU A 161 11.59 -0.96 -25.07
N GLY A 162 10.78 -1.90 -24.56
CA GLY A 162 11.06 -3.33 -24.62
C GLY A 162 10.24 -4.04 -25.67
N SER A 163 10.41 -5.36 -25.79
CA SER A 163 9.67 -6.19 -26.76
C SER A 163 8.15 -6.15 -26.51
N TYR A 164 7.72 -6.16 -25.25
CA TYR A 164 6.32 -6.30 -24.86
C TYR A 164 5.73 -5.02 -24.26
N ALA A 165 6.55 -4.06 -23.86
CA ALA A 165 6.09 -2.88 -23.13
C ALA A 165 6.88 -1.63 -23.46
N ASN A 166 6.22 -0.50 -23.30
CA ASN A 166 6.81 0.83 -23.26
C ASN A 166 6.91 1.29 -21.80
N VAL A 167 7.99 1.98 -21.49
CA VAL A 167 8.30 2.47 -20.14
C VAL A 167 8.28 3.99 -20.17
N PHE A 168 7.43 4.59 -19.35
CA PHE A 168 7.27 6.03 -19.27
C PHE A 168 7.64 6.51 -17.87
N LYS A 169 8.32 7.65 -17.80
CA LYS A 169 8.53 8.42 -16.58
C LYS A 169 7.50 9.53 -16.50
N TYR A 170 6.92 9.73 -15.33
CA TYR A 170 6.09 10.90 -15.05
C TYR A 170 6.35 11.43 -13.63
N LYS A 171 6.05 12.70 -13.42
CA LYS A 171 6.11 13.32 -12.11
C LYS A 171 4.70 13.41 -11.56
N ASP A 172 4.47 12.72 -10.45
CA ASP A 172 3.25 12.89 -9.69
C ASP A 172 3.32 14.21 -8.90
N THR A 173 2.38 15.10 -9.17
CA THR A 173 2.36 16.43 -8.56
C THR A 173 1.88 16.40 -7.12
N PHE A 174 1.07 15.42 -6.75
CA PHE A 174 0.58 15.26 -5.40
C PHE A 174 1.69 14.75 -4.46
N TYR A 175 2.38 13.68 -4.87
CA TYR A 175 3.51 13.12 -4.11
C TYR A 175 4.83 13.87 -4.33
N ASN A 176 4.89 14.77 -5.33
CA ASN A 176 6.09 15.48 -5.76
C ASN A 176 7.27 14.52 -6.06
N ARG A 177 6.97 13.34 -6.57
CA ARG A 177 7.93 12.26 -6.89
C ARG A 177 7.79 11.81 -8.34
N PHE A 178 8.87 11.22 -8.85
CA PHE A 178 8.82 10.53 -10.14
C PHE A 178 8.42 9.08 -9.96
N PHE A 179 7.62 8.61 -10.90
CA PHE A 179 7.22 7.23 -11.04
C PHE A 179 7.48 6.73 -12.46
N ILE A 180 7.53 5.42 -12.58
CA ILE A 180 7.54 4.72 -13.86
C ILE A 180 6.17 4.10 -14.11
N LEU A 181 5.63 4.35 -15.31
CA LEU A 181 4.48 3.66 -15.86
C LEU A 181 4.98 2.69 -16.91
N LYS A 182 4.82 1.39 -16.68
CA LYS A 182 5.10 0.36 -17.69
C LYS A 182 3.79 -0.09 -18.31
N ARG A 183 3.65 0.10 -19.61
CA ARG A 183 2.43 -0.17 -20.37
C ARG A 183 2.69 -1.20 -21.44
N ALA A 184 1.86 -2.23 -21.51
CA ALA A 184 1.91 -3.22 -22.58
C ALA A 184 1.71 -2.56 -23.94
N LYS A 185 2.44 -3.02 -24.96
CA LYS A 185 2.28 -2.57 -26.34
C LYS A 185 0.91 -2.99 -26.88
N LYS A 186 0.38 -2.21 -27.80
CA LYS A 186 -0.84 -2.57 -28.54
C LYS A 186 -0.56 -3.75 -29.47
N GLY A 187 -1.51 -4.66 -29.58
CA GLY A 187 -1.41 -5.79 -30.50
C GLY A 187 -0.71 -7.03 -29.94
N LEU A 188 -0.40 -7.06 -28.64
CA LEU A 188 0.09 -8.27 -27.98
C LEU A 188 -1.00 -9.36 -27.96
N ASP A 189 -0.58 -10.60 -28.14
CA ASP A 189 -1.46 -11.75 -27.99
C ASP A 189 -1.77 -12.05 -26.51
N SER A 190 -2.69 -12.99 -26.27
CA SER A 190 -3.10 -13.36 -24.89
C SER A 190 -1.96 -13.97 -24.07
N LYS A 191 -0.99 -14.64 -24.68
CA LYS A 191 0.17 -15.23 -23.99
C LYS A 191 1.16 -14.15 -23.58
N GLU A 192 1.36 -13.17 -24.44
CA GLU A 192 2.24 -12.03 -24.19
C GLU A 192 1.67 -11.13 -23.07
N LEU A 193 0.36 -10.87 -23.10
CA LEU A 193 -0.33 -10.15 -22.03
C LEU A 193 -0.26 -10.92 -20.70
N ALA A 194 -0.42 -12.25 -20.74
CA ALA A 194 -0.29 -13.08 -19.55
C ALA A 194 1.15 -13.03 -18.98
N ARG A 195 2.19 -12.99 -19.83
CA ARG A 195 3.58 -12.81 -19.40
C ARG A 195 3.79 -11.44 -18.76
N PHE A 196 3.25 -10.39 -19.39
CA PHE A 196 3.33 -9.03 -18.85
C PHE A 196 2.66 -8.93 -17.46
N ARG A 197 1.48 -9.53 -17.30
CA ARG A 197 0.78 -9.60 -16.02
C ARG A 197 1.58 -10.40 -14.99
N ARG A 198 2.11 -11.56 -15.38
CA ARG A 198 2.91 -12.42 -14.50
C ARG A 198 4.16 -11.69 -13.99
N GLU A 199 4.81 -10.88 -14.82
CA GLU A 199 5.94 -10.05 -14.38
C GLU A 199 5.55 -9.17 -13.20
N TYR A 200 4.45 -8.43 -13.30
CA TYR A 200 3.92 -7.63 -12.20
C TYR A 200 3.61 -8.48 -10.96
N ASP A 201 2.89 -9.59 -11.15
CA ASP A 201 2.46 -10.44 -10.04
C ASP A 201 3.68 -11.04 -9.29
N VAL A 202 4.75 -11.41 -10.00
CA VAL A 202 6.00 -11.88 -9.40
C VAL A 202 6.71 -10.74 -8.68
N MET A 203 6.92 -9.59 -9.33
CA MET A 203 7.60 -8.44 -8.70
C MET A 203 6.88 -7.99 -7.42
N ARG A 204 5.56 -8.03 -7.41
CA ARG A 204 4.75 -7.69 -6.26
C ARG A 204 4.96 -8.64 -5.06
N THR A 205 5.43 -9.87 -5.29
CA THR A 205 5.74 -10.82 -4.21
C THR A 205 7.11 -10.57 -3.59
N LEU A 206 7.97 -9.81 -4.27
CA LEU A 206 9.33 -9.55 -3.82
C LEU A 206 9.34 -8.33 -2.88
N SER A 207 9.88 -8.52 -1.68
CA SER A 207 10.12 -7.44 -0.73
C SER A 207 11.60 -7.41 -0.40
N SER A 208 12.32 -6.49 -1.03
CA SER A 208 13.76 -6.35 -0.85
C SER A 208 14.19 -4.93 -1.18
N PRO A 209 15.14 -4.34 -0.43
CA PRO A 209 15.68 -3.02 -0.76
C PRO A 209 16.47 -2.99 -2.08
N TYR A 210 16.72 -4.15 -2.68
CA TYR A 210 17.46 -4.31 -3.93
C TYR A 210 16.53 -4.56 -5.14
N VAL A 211 15.22 -4.57 -4.93
CA VAL A 211 14.23 -4.80 -5.99
C VAL A 211 13.27 -3.62 -6.02
N VAL A 212 13.05 -3.05 -7.20
CA VAL A 212 12.11 -1.94 -7.39
C VAL A 212 10.70 -2.34 -6.97
N GLU A 213 10.01 -1.46 -6.26
CA GLU A 213 8.64 -1.68 -5.85
C GLU A 213 7.67 -1.48 -7.02
N VAL A 214 6.66 -2.33 -7.07
CA VAL A 214 5.53 -2.19 -7.98
C VAL A 214 4.27 -1.89 -7.17
N TYR A 215 3.46 -0.93 -7.63
CA TYR A 215 2.35 -0.40 -6.85
C TYR A 215 1.00 -0.91 -7.34
N ASN A 216 0.52 -0.41 -8.46
CA ASN A 216 -0.83 -0.69 -8.94
C ASN A 216 -0.83 -1.20 -10.38
N TYR A 217 -1.68 -2.20 -10.66
CA TYR A 217 -1.92 -2.72 -12.01
C TYR A 217 -3.30 -2.30 -12.50
N ASN A 218 -3.34 -1.61 -13.64
CA ASN A 218 -4.58 -1.28 -14.33
C ASN A 218 -4.86 -2.33 -15.42
N SER A 219 -5.83 -3.22 -15.17
CA SER A 219 -6.19 -4.30 -16.11
C SER A 219 -6.87 -3.79 -17.38
N ALA A 220 -7.56 -2.67 -17.34
CA ALA A 220 -8.24 -2.11 -18.51
C ALA A 220 -7.24 -1.55 -19.55
N LYS A 221 -6.10 -1.03 -19.07
CA LYS A 221 -5.06 -0.45 -19.92
C LYS A 221 -3.83 -1.35 -20.06
N ASN A 222 -3.78 -2.47 -19.33
CA ASN A 222 -2.62 -3.37 -19.23
C ASN A 222 -1.33 -2.58 -18.91
N GLU A 223 -1.35 -1.87 -17.79
CA GLU A 223 -0.25 -1.04 -17.34
C GLU A 223 -0.10 -1.14 -15.82
N TYR A 224 1.10 -0.90 -15.32
CA TYR A 224 1.35 -0.80 -13.88
C TYR A 224 2.35 0.29 -13.56
N ILE A 225 2.27 0.78 -12.33
CA ILE A 225 3.14 1.81 -11.80
C ILE A 225 4.22 1.12 -10.96
N MET A 226 5.44 1.62 -11.06
CA MET A 226 6.58 1.16 -10.28
C MET A 226 7.45 2.33 -9.83
N GLU A 227 8.32 2.04 -8.89
CA GLU A 227 9.30 2.97 -8.39
C GLU A 227 10.21 3.48 -9.52
N TYR A 228 10.56 4.77 -9.44
CA TYR A 228 11.54 5.37 -10.34
C TYR A 228 12.94 5.22 -9.76
N MET A 229 13.85 4.69 -10.54
CA MET A 229 15.29 4.66 -10.27
C MET A 229 16.02 5.59 -11.23
N ASP A 230 17.06 6.26 -10.73
CA ASP A 230 17.83 7.25 -11.49
C ASP A 230 18.59 6.62 -12.66
N ASP A 231 19.00 5.35 -12.51
CA ASP A 231 19.74 4.62 -13.55
C ASP A 231 19.38 3.12 -13.54
N THR A 232 19.75 2.44 -14.61
CA THR A 232 19.75 0.97 -14.68
C THR A 232 21.13 0.45 -14.32
N LEU A 233 21.23 -0.81 -13.89
CA LEU A 233 22.53 -1.45 -13.64
C LEU A 233 23.43 -1.42 -14.89
N ASP A 234 22.85 -1.67 -16.05
CA ASP A 234 23.58 -1.60 -17.34
C ASP A 234 24.06 -0.18 -17.65
N GLY A 235 23.21 0.83 -17.49
CA GLY A 235 23.57 2.24 -17.65
C GLY A 235 24.65 2.68 -16.68
N TYR A 236 24.52 2.30 -15.41
CA TYR A 236 25.53 2.58 -14.39
C TYR A 236 26.88 1.95 -14.72
N ILE A 237 26.90 0.66 -15.07
CA ILE A 237 28.11 -0.05 -15.47
C ILE A 237 28.74 0.60 -16.71
N SER A 238 27.93 0.88 -17.72
CA SER A 238 28.42 1.48 -18.98
C SER A 238 29.05 2.86 -18.78
N SER A 239 28.47 3.68 -17.91
CA SER A 239 28.95 5.05 -17.63
C SER A 239 30.15 5.07 -16.68
N HIS A 240 30.30 4.09 -15.77
CA HIS A 240 31.33 4.07 -14.75
C HIS A 240 32.40 3.00 -14.95
N ASN A 241 32.34 2.19 -15.99
CA ASN A 241 33.19 1.02 -16.19
C ASN A 241 34.70 1.35 -16.19
N SER A 242 35.09 2.52 -16.65
CA SER A 242 36.47 3.00 -16.66
C SER A 242 36.99 3.49 -15.29
N THR A 243 36.07 3.81 -14.38
CA THR A 243 36.39 4.40 -13.07
C THR A 243 36.21 3.43 -11.89
N LEU A 244 35.45 2.34 -12.08
CA LEU A 244 35.19 1.34 -11.07
C LEU A 244 36.39 0.46 -10.79
N ASP A 245 36.86 0.41 -9.56
CA ASP A 245 37.86 -0.54 -9.10
C ASP A 245 37.25 -1.96 -8.84
N CYS A 246 38.11 -2.95 -8.58
CA CYS A 246 37.68 -4.35 -8.34
C CYS A 246 36.79 -4.49 -7.09
N LYS A 247 36.95 -3.63 -6.06
CA LYS A 247 36.11 -3.70 -4.84
C LYS A 247 34.73 -3.11 -5.12
N GLN A 248 34.69 -1.97 -5.79
CA GLN A 248 33.44 -1.32 -6.19
C GLN A 248 32.62 -2.22 -7.11
N ARG A 249 33.24 -2.93 -8.10
CA ARG A 249 32.55 -3.88 -8.96
C ARG A 249 31.93 -5.04 -8.19
N LYS A 250 32.60 -5.53 -7.14
CA LYS A 250 32.09 -6.59 -6.28
C LYS A 250 30.97 -6.14 -5.35
N SER A 251 30.86 -4.86 -5.04
CA SER A 251 29.80 -4.33 -4.19
C SER A 251 28.50 -3.98 -4.97
N ILE A 252 28.56 -4.02 -6.30
CA ILE A 252 27.39 -3.76 -7.18
C ILE A 252 26.60 -5.06 -7.43
N VAL A 253 27.21 -6.22 -7.22
CA VAL A 253 26.60 -7.55 -7.33
C VAL A 253 26.27 -8.09 -5.95
#